data_dcdf1663930ac4dba4f51183444d0a66
#
_entry.id   dcdf1663930ac4dba4f51183444d0a66
#
_cell.length_a   1.000
_cell.length_b   1.000
_cell.length_c   1.000
_cell.angle_alpha   90.00
_cell.angle_beta   90.00
_cell.angle_gamma   90.00
#
_symmetry.space_group_name_H-M   'P 1'
#
loop_
_entity.id
_entity.type
_entity.pdbx_description
1 polymer ?
#
loop_
_entity_poly.entity_id
_entity_poly.type
_entity_poly.pdbx_seq_one_letter_code
_entity_poly.pdbx_strand_id
1 'polypeptide(L)'
;MCNINLPVIQKNIAKEQKILDNARKKMYYKADFPKDFYWPIDGRISSPFGAERIINGVKQSSHSGVDIAAPMGADVKATADGLVILAQNDLFYTGGTILIAHGGGVVSGYSHLSEVMVKNGDNVLAGDIIGKVGATGRATGPHLHFTLSWKNIRVAPEFICKTCCPNRDE
;
A
#
# COMPACT_ATOMS: atom_id res chain seq x y z
N MET A 1 1.13 -5.64 -32.69
CA MET A 1 1.48 -6.53 -31.57
C MET A 1 2.65 -5.89 -30.86
N CYS A 2 2.45 -5.26 -29.69
CA CYS A 2 3.57 -4.72 -28.91
C CYS A 2 4.41 -5.88 -28.40
N ASN A 3 5.65 -5.99 -28.85
CA ASN A 3 6.65 -6.89 -28.28
C ASN A 3 6.92 -6.46 -26.83
N ILE A 4 6.19 -7.06 -25.89
CA ILE A 4 6.44 -6.87 -24.45
C ILE A 4 7.78 -7.54 -24.15
N ASN A 5 8.84 -6.75 -23.98
CA ASN A 5 10.16 -7.27 -23.66
C ASN A 5 10.17 -7.77 -22.20
N LEU A 6 9.77 -9.04 -22.02
CA LEU A 6 9.69 -9.72 -20.70
C LEU A 6 10.93 -9.52 -19.81
N PRO A 7 12.18 -9.62 -20.32
CA PRO A 7 13.37 -9.36 -19.49
C PRO A 7 13.46 -7.95 -18.91
N VAL A 8 13.04 -6.92 -19.67
CA VAL A 8 13.04 -5.52 -19.21
C VAL A 8 12.00 -5.32 -18.12
N ILE A 9 10.82 -5.90 -18.27
CA ILE A 9 9.75 -5.84 -17.26
C ILE A 9 10.20 -6.51 -15.96
N GLN A 10 10.77 -7.71 -16.02
CA GLN A 10 11.28 -8.44 -14.87
C GLN A 10 12.39 -7.66 -14.15
N LYS A 11 13.29 -7.01 -14.90
CA LYS A 11 14.35 -6.15 -14.34
C LYS A 11 13.76 -4.95 -13.58
N ASN A 12 12.75 -4.29 -14.15
CA ASN A 12 12.10 -3.16 -13.51
C ASN A 12 11.36 -3.57 -12.22
N ILE A 13 10.62 -4.68 -12.24
CA ILE A 13 9.96 -5.24 -11.05
C ILE A 13 11.00 -5.58 -9.97
N ALA A 14 12.11 -6.22 -10.32
CA ALA A 14 13.16 -6.57 -9.36
C ALA A 14 13.84 -5.32 -8.76
N LYS A 15 14.03 -4.26 -9.55
CA LYS A 15 14.56 -2.98 -9.08
C LYS A 15 13.61 -2.33 -8.08
N GLU A 16 12.32 -2.28 -8.41
CA GLU A 16 11.29 -1.73 -7.54
C GLU A 16 11.18 -2.53 -6.23
N GLN A 17 11.17 -3.86 -6.31
CA GLN A 17 11.13 -4.71 -5.11
C GLN A 17 12.28 -4.39 -4.15
N LYS A 18 13.49 -4.16 -4.66
CA LYS A 18 14.64 -3.74 -3.84
C LYS A 18 14.42 -2.39 -3.15
N ILE A 19 13.78 -1.43 -3.83
CA ILE A 19 13.44 -0.12 -3.24
C ILE A 19 12.48 -0.31 -2.06
N LEU A 20 11.42 -1.09 -2.27
CA LEU A 20 10.41 -1.38 -1.25
C LEU A 20 11.00 -2.15 -0.06
N ASP A 21 11.84 -3.15 -0.31
CA ASP A 21 12.47 -3.95 0.74
C ASP A 21 13.49 -3.13 1.54
N ASN A 22 14.25 -2.27 0.87
CA ASN A 22 15.19 -1.37 1.55
C ASN A 22 14.47 -0.33 2.41
N ALA A 23 13.33 0.18 1.96
CA ALA A 23 12.50 1.07 2.77
C ALA A 23 11.97 0.35 4.02
N ARG A 24 11.46 -0.88 3.88
CA ARG A 24 10.97 -1.68 5.00
C ARG A 24 12.05 -2.04 6.01
N LYS A 25 13.32 -2.19 5.58
CA LYS A 25 14.46 -2.43 6.49
C LYS A 25 14.77 -1.24 7.40
N LYS A 26 14.35 -0.03 7.02
CA LYS A 26 14.44 1.16 7.87
C LYS A 26 13.39 1.13 9.00
N MET A 27 13.24 -0.02 9.65
CA MET A 27 12.25 -0.21 10.69
C MET A 27 12.40 0.85 11.77
N TYR A 28 11.36 1.66 11.93
CA TYR A 28 11.27 2.63 12.97
C TYR A 28 10.85 1.92 14.26
N TYR A 29 11.78 1.81 15.21
CA TYR A 29 11.48 1.31 16.55
C TYR A 29 10.96 2.48 17.39
N LYS A 30 9.65 2.77 17.32
CA LYS A 30 8.99 3.57 18.32
C LYS A 30 8.51 2.65 19.44
N ALA A 31 8.72 3.05 20.71
CA ALA A 31 8.27 2.24 21.85
C ALA A 31 6.74 2.12 21.91
N ASP A 32 6.04 3.14 21.41
CA ASP A 32 4.58 3.18 21.37
C ASP A 32 4.06 2.58 20.08
N PHE A 33 3.58 1.36 20.15
CA PHE A 33 2.88 0.68 19.09
C PHE A 33 1.42 1.16 19.05
N PRO A 34 0.85 1.50 17.87
CA PRO A 34 -0.55 1.88 17.78
C PRO A 34 -1.46 0.76 18.28
N LYS A 35 -2.43 1.11 19.13
CA LYS A 35 -3.41 0.14 19.64
C LYS A 35 -4.40 -0.28 18.58
N ASP A 36 -4.69 0.60 17.64
CA ASP A 36 -5.71 0.44 16.62
C ASP A 36 -5.18 0.77 15.23
N PHE A 37 -5.62 -0.03 14.27
CA PHE A 37 -5.44 0.19 12.85
C PHE A 37 -6.83 0.34 12.22
N TYR A 38 -6.96 1.26 11.28
CA TYR A 38 -8.22 1.57 10.62
C TYR A 38 -8.12 1.31 9.13
N TRP A 39 -9.25 1.04 8.49
CA TRP A 39 -9.28 0.99 7.04
C TRP A 39 -8.93 2.36 6.46
N PRO A 40 -8.00 2.44 5.48
CA PRO A 40 -7.51 3.72 4.93
C PRO A 40 -8.52 4.45 4.05
N ILE A 41 -9.57 3.77 3.63
CA ILE A 41 -10.63 4.30 2.76
C ILE A 41 -11.87 3.43 2.91
N ASP A 42 -13.05 4.06 2.74
CA ASP A 42 -14.32 3.36 2.57
C ASP A 42 -14.42 2.80 1.15
N GLY A 43 -14.78 1.53 1.03
CA GLY A 43 -14.93 0.89 -0.27
C GLY A 43 -15.17 -0.61 -0.17
N ARG A 44 -15.63 -1.18 -1.27
CA ARG A 44 -15.80 -2.64 -1.35
C ARG A 44 -14.45 -3.31 -1.58
N ILE A 45 -14.12 -4.32 -0.79
CA ILE A 45 -12.97 -5.19 -1.07
C ILE A 45 -13.26 -5.94 -2.38
N SER A 46 -12.53 -5.58 -3.42
CA SER A 46 -12.66 -6.19 -4.75
C SER A 46 -11.77 -7.41 -4.92
N SER A 47 -10.66 -7.48 -4.16
CA SER A 47 -9.77 -8.64 -4.13
C SER A 47 -9.22 -8.80 -2.69
N PRO A 48 -9.55 -9.90 -1.98
CA PRO A 48 -9.11 -10.11 -0.60
C PRO A 48 -7.64 -10.56 -0.54
N PHE A 49 -7.09 -10.51 0.68
CA PHE A 49 -5.77 -11.07 0.97
C PHE A 49 -5.72 -12.58 0.66
N GLY A 50 -4.61 -13.03 0.08
CA GLY A 50 -4.41 -14.44 -0.24
C GLY A 50 -5.16 -14.94 -1.48
N ALA A 51 -5.95 -14.08 -2.15
CA ALA A 51 -6.65 -14.47 -3.37
C ALA A 51 -5.69 -15.06 -4.41
N GLU A 52 -6.08 -16.19 -4.99
CA GLU A 52 -5.31 -16.79 -6.09
C GLU A 52 -5.40 -15.94 -7.36
N ARG A 53 -4.26 -15.76 -7.99
CA ARG A 53 -4.16 -15.04 -9.26
C ARG A 53 -3.69 -15.99 -10.36
N ILE A 54 -4.51 -16.13 -11.40
CA ILE A 54 -4.17 -16.88 -12.61
C ILE A 54 -4.12 -15.89 -13.77
N ILE A 55 -2.96 -15.73 -14.39
CA ILE A 55 -2.78 -14.86 -15.55
C ILE A 55 -2.35 -15.74 -16.73
N ASN A 56 -3.13 -15.74 -17.80
CA ASN A 56 -2.90 -16.57 -19.00
C ASN A 56 -2.71 -18.07 -18.68
N GLY A 57 -3.49 -18.61 -17.74
CA GLY A 57 -3.41 -20.01 -17.32
C GLY A 57 -2.23 -20.32 -16.37
N VAL A 58 -1.39 -19.35 -16.03
CA VAL A 58 -0.24 -19.53 -15.12
C VAL A 58 -0.59 -19.00 -13.74
N LYS A 59 -0.46 -19.85 -12.72
CA LYS A 59 -0.65 -19.47 -11.32
C LYS A 59 0.44 -18.48 -10.91
N GLN A 60 0.02 -17.32 -10.41
CA GLN A 60 0.88 -16.29 -9.85
C GLN A 60 0.96 -16.42 -8.33
N SER A 61 1.84 -15.63 -7.70
CA SER A 61 1.84 -15.49 -6.24
C SER A 61 0.49 -14.99 -5.74
N SER A 62 0.04 -15.49 -4.60
CA SER A 62 -1.19 -15.05 -3.94
C SER A 62 -1.17 -13.53 -3.69
N HIS A 63 -2.35 -12.94 -3.63
CA HIS A 63 -2.51 -11.50 -3.36
C HIS A 63 -1.92 -11.14 -2.00
N SER A 64 -0.93 -10.26 -1.98
CA SER A 64 -0.16 -9.90 -0.77
C SER A 64 -0.78 -8.76 0.06
N GLY A 65 -1.97 -8.33 -0.28
CA GLY A 65 -2.73 -7.26 0.37
C GLY A 65 -4.20 -7.39 0.02
N VAL A 66 -4.94 -6.30 0.12
CA VAL A 66 -6.33 -6.18 -0.32
C VAL A 66 -6.45 -5.09 -1.38
N ASP A 67 -7.33 -5.28 -2.35
CA ASP A 67 -7.69 -4.24 -3.29
C ASP A 67 -9.07 -3.68 -2.88
N ILE A 68 -9.13 -2.38 -2.64
CA ILE A 68 -10.34 -1.66 -2.22
C ILE A 68 -10.79 -0.79 -3.39
N ALA A 69 -11.93 -1.14 -3.99
CA ALA A 69 -12.52 -0.37 -5.07
C ALA A 69 -13.04 0.97 -4.52
N ALA A 70 -12.57 2.06 -5.10
CA ALA A 70 -12.96 3.40 -4.72
C ALA A 70 -12.85 4.35 -5.94
N PRO A 71 -13.57 5.48 -5.95
CA PRO A 71 -13.50 6.44 -7.04
C PRO A 71 -12.10 7.02 -7.22
N MET A 72 -11.73 7.33 -8.45
CA MET A 72 -10.52 8.08 -8.77
C MET A 72 -10.49 9.39 -7.99
N GLY A 73 -9.36 9.70 -7.33
CA GLY A 73 -9.18 10.92 -6.55
C GLY A 73 -9.76 10.90 -5.15
N ALA A 74 -10.41 9.81 -4.72
CA ALA A 74 -10.89 9.67 -3.35
C ALA A 74 -9.73 9.72 -2.34
N ASP A 75 -9.98 10.28 -1.16
CA ASP A 75 -8.97 10.44 -0.11
C ASP A 75 -8.53 9.11 0.47
N VAL A 76 -7.22 8.93 0.53
CA VAL A 76 -6.56 7.81 1.20
C VAL A 76 -5.95 8.30 2.51
N LYS A 77 -6.32 7.66 3.61
CA LYS A 77 -5.91 8.05 4.97
C LYS A 77 -4.86 7.10 5.53
N ALA A 78 -4.00 7.63 6.41
CA ALA A 78 -3.09 6.80 7.18
C ALA A 78 -3.87 5.86 8.12
N THR A 79 -3.55 4.57 8.09
CA THR A 79 -4.24 3.53 8.87
C THR A 79 -3.99 3.62 10.37
N ALA A 80 -2.88 4.23 10.77
CA ALA A 80 -2.45 4.45 12.16
C ALA A 80 -1.35 5.53 12.18
N ASP A 81 -1.00 6.00 13.37
CA ASP A 81 0.14 6.90 13.57
C ASP A 81 1.43 6.25 13.09
N GLY A 82 2.32 7.01 12.47
CA GLY A 82 3.57 6.46 11.99
C GLY A 82 4.49 7.45 11.29
N LEU A 83 5.61 6.90 10.81
CA LEU A 83 6.63 7.61 10.05
C LEU A 83 6.58 7.16 8.58
N VAL A 84 6.52 8.10 7.65
CA VAL A 84 6.62 7.81 6.22
C VAL A 84 8.05 7.39 5.87
N ILE A 85 8.23 6.12 5.52
CA ILE A 85 9.54 5.54 5.17
C ILE A 85 9.77 5.45 3.66
N LEU A 86 8.71 5.58 2.88
CA LEU A 86 8.74 5.70 1.42
C LEU A 86 7.55 6.52 0.93
N ALA A 87 7.82 7.47 0.04
CA ALA A 87 6.83 8.20 -0.75
C ALA A 87 7.38 8.38 -2.17
N GLN A 88 6.74 7.77 -3.17
CA GLN A 88 7.14 7.76 -4.58
C GLN A 88 5.91 7.90 -5.47
N ASN A 89 6.02 8.68 -6.56
CA ASN A 89 4.90 8.96 -7.46
C ASN A 89 4.76 7.96 -8.63
N ASP A 90 5.86 7.31 -9.03
CA ASP A 90 5.99 6.70 -10.36
C ASP A 90 6.73 5.35 -10.36
N LEU A 91 6.52 4.52 -9.36
CA LEU A 91 7.05 3.16 -9.40
C LEU A 91 6.40 2.37 -10.55
N PHE A 92 7.20 1.54 -11.21
CA PHE A 92 6.81 0.84 -12.43
C PHE A 92 5.58 -0.08 -12.24
N TYR A 93 5.56 -0.85 -11.15
CA TYR A 93 4.53 -1.85 -10.87
C TYR A 93 3.44 -1.31 -9.94
N THR A 94 3.85 -0.66 -8.85
CA THR A 94 2.94 -0.18 -7.80
C THR A 94 2.46 1.25 -8.02
N GLY A 95 3.05 1.98 -8.96
CA GLY A 95 2.67 3.37 -9.26
C GLY A 95 2.97 4.32 -8.11
N GLY A 96 2.08 5.27 -7.86
CA GLY A 96 2.14 6.12 -6.68
C GLY A 96 2.06 5.27 -5.42
N THR A 97 3.12 5.33 -4.59
CA THR A 97 3.29 4.39 -3.48
C THR A 97 3.79 5.08 -2.22
N ILE A 98 3.14 4.76 -1.10
CA ILE A 98 3.53 5.19 0.25
C ILE A 98 3.76 3.96 1.12
N LEU A 99 4.81 3.97 1.94
CA LEU A 99 5.02 3.03 3.05
C LEU A 99 5.13 3.82 4.36
N ILE A 100 4.40 3.39 5.38
CA ILE A 100 4.40 4.00 6.71
C ILE A 100 4.81 2.94 7.73
N ALA A 101 5.82 3.26 8.55
CA ALA A 101 6.25 2.42 9.67
C ALA A 101 5.53 2.89 10.95
N HIS A 102 4.89 1.94 11.63
CA HIS A 102 4.05 2.20 12.82
C HIS A 102 4.71 1.79 14.15
N GLY A 103 5.98 1.40 14.13
CA GLY A 103 6.64 0.78 15.28
C GLY A 103 6.40 -0.74 15.36
N GLY A 104 7.08 -1.42 16.30
CA GLY A 104 6.94 -2.87 16.51
C GLY A 104 7.23 -3.75 15.29
N GLY A 105 7.78 -3.20 14.22
CA GLY A 105 8.02 -3.90 12.96
C GLY A 105 6.80 -3.94 12.03
N VAL A 106 5.74 -3.16 12.32
CA VAL A 106 4.56 -3.05 11.45
C VAL A 106 4.74 -1.95 10.42
N VAL A 107 4.45 -2.28 9.16
CA VAL A 107 4.48 -1.35 8.04
C VAL A 107 3.19 -1.50 7.23
N SER A 108 2.52 -0.37 6.97
CA SER A 108 1.45 -0.29 5.99
C SER A 108 1.97 0.19 4.63
N GLY A 109 1.31 -0.25 3.56
CA GLY A 109 1.64 0.15 2.19
C GLY A 109 0.39 0.49 1.40
N TYR A 110 0.48 1.56 0.61
CA TYR A 110 -0.59 2.13 -0.19
C TYR A 110 -0.07 2.28 -1.61
N SER A 111 -0.74 1.69 -2.59
CA SER A 111 -0.27 1.67 -3.99
C SER A 111 -1.36 2.06 -4.97
N HIS A 112 -0.94 2.30 -6.22
CA HIS A 112 -1.75 2.76 -7.34
C HIS A 112 -2.32 4.17 -7.18
N LEU A 113 -1.71 4.98 -6.28
CA LEU A 113 -2.15 6.34 -6.00
C LEU A 113 -2.00 7.25 -7.23
N SER A 114 -2.98 8.13 -7.46
CA SER A 114 -2.88 9.22 -8.44
C SER A 114 -2.07 10.40 -7.91
N GLU A 115 -2.06 10.57 -6.58
CA GLU A 115 -1.33 11.64 -5.91
C GLU A 115 -0.76 11.13 -4.59
N VAL A 116 0.52 11.45 -4.32
CA VAL A 116 1.21 11.21 -3.07
C VAL A 116 1.38 12.55 -2.37
N MET A 117 0.74 12.73 -1.21
CA MET A 117 0.62 14.03 -0.53
C MET A 117 1.56 14.18 0.66
N VAL A 118 2.42 13.19 0.90
CA VAL A 118 3.41 13.16 1.99
C VAL A 118 4.80 12.91 1.45
N LYS A 119 5.84 13.11 2.28
CA LYS A 119 7.24 12.92 1.93
C LYS A 119 7.90 11.91 2.88
N ASN A 120 9.02 11.37 2.43
CA ASN A 120 9.89 10.57 3.31
C ASN A 120 10.28 11.36 4.55
N GLY A 121 10.07 10.77 5.73
CA GLY A 121 10.38 11.38 7.02
C GLY A 121 9.24 12.14 7.67
N ASP A 122 8.10 12.31 7.00
CA ASP A 122 6.93 12.93 7.61
C ASP A 122 6.35 12.01 8.70
N ASN A 123 5.98 12.61 9.83
CA ASN A 123 5.13 11.95 10.83
C ASN A 123 3.68 12.18 10.46
N VAL A 124 2.90 11.10 10.46
CA VAL A 124 1.47 11.12 10.19
C VAL A 124 0.71 10.53 11.36
N LEU A 125 -0.52 10.96 11.53
CA LEU A 125 -1.43 10.42 12.52
C LEU A 125 -2.54 9.62 11.82
N ALA A 126 -3.15 8.67 12.53
CA ALA A 126 -4.30 7.94 12.02
C ALA A 126 -5.36 8.91 11.49
N GLY A 127 -5.86 8.68 10.28
CA GLY A 127 -6.85 9.54 9.63
C GLY A 127 -6.29 10.71 8.82
N ASP A 128 -5.00 11.04 8.89
CA ASP A 128 -4.40 12.05 8.01
C ASP A 128 -4.52 11.63 6.55
N ILE A 129 -4.92 12.56 5.67
CA ILE A 129 -4.94 12.32 4.23
C ILE A 129 -3.50 12.28 3.72
N ILE A 130 -3.10 11.14 3.15
CA ILE A 130 -1.74 10.90 2.68
C ILE A 130 -1.63 10.83 1.16
N GLY A 131 -2.75 10.66 0.46
CA GLY A 131 -2.79 10.57 -1.00
C GLY A 131 -4.19 10.41 -1.54
N LYS A 132 -4.30 10.19 -2.85
CA LYS A 132 -5.55 10.01 -3.58
C LYS A 132 -5.56 8.69 -4.32
N VAL A 133 -6.72 8.04 -4.38
CA VAL A 133 -6.93 6.82 -5.19
C VAL A 133 -6.62 7.09 -6.65
N GLY A 134 -5.93 6.17 -7.27
CA GLY A 134 -5.57 6.22 -8.68
C GLY A 134 -5.72 4.87 -9.38
N ALA A 135 -5.08 4.81 -10.55
CA ALA A 135 -4.91 3.60 -11.34
C ALA A 135 -3.49 3.58 -11.93
N THR A 136 -2.50 4.10 -11.20
CA THR A 136 -1.11 4.19 -11.64
C THR A 136 -0.36 2.86 -11.51
N GLY A 137 0.76 2.73 -12.19
CA GLY A 137 1.50 1.48 -12.24
C GLY A 137 0.74 0.39 -13.00
N ARG A 138 0.76 -0.85 -12.51
CA ARG A 138 0.06 -1.98 -13.14
C ARG A 138 -1.32 -2.21 -12.51
N ALA A 139 -2.23 -1.28 -12.73
CA ALA A 139 -3.62 -1.37 -12.30
C ALA A 139 -4.56 -1.51 -13.50
N THR A 140 -5.69 -2.19 -13.33
CA THR A 140 -6.73 -2.36 -14.38
C THR A 140 -7.85 -1.35 -14.26
N GLY A 141 -7.92 -0.59 -13.19
CA GLY A 141 -8.93 0.43 -12.92
C GLY A 141 -8.68 1.08 -11.56
N PRO A 142 -9.47 2.09 -11.19
CA PRO A 142 -9.30 2.81 -9.93
C PRO A 142 -9.54 1.92 -8.72
N HIS A 143 -8.53 1.78 -7.87
CA HIS A 143 -8.59 1.09 -6.58
C HIS A 143 -7.38 1.46 -5.73
N LEU A 144 -7.49 1.25 -4.43
CA LEU A 144 -6.35 1.25 -3.52
C LEU A 144 -5.89 -0.19 -3.32
N HIS A 145 -4.63 -0.48 -3.62
CA HIS A 145 -3.97 -1.69 -3.13
C HIS A 145 -3.36 -1.39 -1.77
N PHE A 146 -3.91 -1.99 -0.72
CA PHE A 146 -3.51 -1.79 0.67
C PHE A 146 -2.84 -3.02 1.24
N THR A 147 -1.71 -2.85 1.92
CA THR A 147 -0.95 -3.95 2.52
C THR A 147 -0.59 -3.64 3.97
N LEU A 148 -0.61 -4.68 4.80
CA LEU A 148 0.04 -4.68 6.12
C LEU A 148 1.13 -5.73 6.16
N SER A 149 2.21 -5.45 6.87
CA SER A 149 3.27 -6.42 7.16
C SER A 149 3.78 -6.25 8.58
N TRP A 150 4.10 -7.37 9.22
CA TRP A 150 4.79 -7.42 10.50
C TRP A 150 6.12 -8.13 10.33
N LYS A 151 7.22 -7.47 10.66
CA LYS A 151 8.59 -8.01 10.47
C LYS A 151 8.80 -8.61 9.06
N ASN A 152 8.36 -7.87 8.03
CA ASN A 152 8.37 -8.24 6.62
C ASN A 152 7.45 -9.41 6.20
N ILE A 153 6.69 -9.99 7.11
CA ILE A 153 5.67 -10.99 6.79
C ILE A 153 4.36 -10.26 6.47
N ARG A 154 3.74 -10.57 5.33
CA ARG A 154 2.44 -10.03 4.96
C ARG A 154 1.36 -10.61 5.87
N VAL A 155 0.50 -9.74 6.35
CA VAL A 155 -0.63 -10.09 7.22
C VAL A 155 -1.94 -9.61 6.59
N ALA A 156 -3.01 -10.33 6.84
CA ALA A 156 -4.34 -10.01 6.30
C ALA A 156 -4.91 -8.77 7.02
N PRO A 157 -5.10 -7.63 6.33
CA PRO A 157 -5.65 -6.43 6.93
C PRO A 157 -7.04 -6.63 7.54
N GLU A 158 -7.83 -7.54 6.97
CA GLU A 158 -9.21 -7.83 7.36
C GLU A 158 -9.35 -8.28 8.82
N PHE A 159 -8.28 -8.86 9.40
CA PHE A 159 -8.28 -9.30 10.80
C PHE A 159 -7.73 -8.25 11.78
N ILE A 160 -7.16 -7.16 11.25
CA ILE A 160 -6.43 -6.17 12.05
C ILE A 160 -7.14 -4.82 12.02
N CYS A 161 -7.60 -4.39 10.83
CA CYS A 161 -8.23 -3.09 10.66
C CYS A 161 -9.65 -3.07 11.20
N LYS A 162 -9.93 -2.05 12.00
CA LYS A 162 -11.28 -1.68 12.45
C LYS A 162 -12.01 -0.90 11.36
N THR A 163 -13.19 -0.38 11.66
CA THR A 163 -13.92 0.56 10.80
C THR A 163 -13.01 1.67 10.27
N CYS A 164 -13.42 2.39 9.25
CA CYS A 164 -12.62 3.47 8.66
C CYS A 164 -12.13 4.48 9.70
N CYS A 165 -11.00 5.13 9.38
CA CYS A 165 -10.44 6.16 10.22
C CYS A 165 -11.51 7.20 10.58
N PRO A 166 -11.67 7.57 11.88
CA PRO A 166 -12.55 8.65 12.27
C PRO A 166 -12.15 9.93 11.52
N ASN A 167 -13.15 10.70 11.10
CA ASN A 167 -12.89 12.05 10.61
C ASN A 167 -12.41 12.88 11.81
N ARG A 168 -11.38 13.69 11.61
CA ARG A 168 -10.82 14.53 12.68
C ARG A 168 -11.56 15.84 12.89
N ASP A 169 -12.51 16.11 12.02
CA ASP A 169 -13.32 17.35 12.04
C ASP A 169 -14.64 17.17 12.83
N GLU A 170 -14.77 16.05 13.60
CA GLU A 170 -15.89 15.80 14.51
C GLU A 170 -15.47 15.85 15.98
#